data_9daa2e5fb7a2d0a8193f515e2b3da006
#
_entry.id   9daa2e5fb7a2d0a8193f515e2b3da006
#
_cell.length_a   1.000
_cell.length_b   1.000
_cell.length_c   1.000
_cell.angle_alpha   90.00
_cell.angle_beta   90.00
_cell.angle_gamma   90.00
#
_symmetry.space_group_name_H-M   'P 1'
#
loop_
_entity.id
_entity.type
_entity.pdbx_description
1 polymer ?
#
loop_
_entity_poly.entity_id
_entity_poly.type
_entity_poly.pdbx_seq_one_letter_code
_entity_poly.pdbx_strand_id
1 'polypeptide(L)'
;HVTDATRIERIVPTVQYILEQGGTPILIAHFGRPKGKVVLDLSLRVVVPALSEALGRKVRLIETLEAAEAGTDEIAGADVLLLENIRFYPGEEKNDPAFAERLAGLGDVYCNDAFSAAHRAHASTEALARLLPACAGRLMQAELQALESALSAPERPVGAVVGGAKVSTKIDLLQNLVRRKPGAAG
;
A
#
# COMPACT_ATOMS: atom_id res chain seq x y z
N HIS A 1 -2.52 -19.89 -6.62
CA HIS A 1 -1.07 -20.09 -6.54
C HIS A 1 -0.35 -18.76 -6.83
N VAL A 2 0.46 -18.28 -5.89
CA VAL A 2 1.31 -17.10 -6.07
C VAL A 2 2.47 -17.49 -7.01
N THR A 3 2.60 -16.79 -8.13
CA THR A 3 3.66 -17.04 -9.12
C THR A 3 4.88 -16.13 -8.93
N ASP A 4 4.68 -14.98 -8.26
CA ASP A 4 5.71 -14.01 -7.95
C ASP A 4 5.48 -13.45 -6.55
N ALA A 5 6.40 -13.71 -5.64
CA ALA A 5 6.34 -13.30 -4.23
C ALA A 5 7.00 -11.92 -3.97
N THR A 6 7.59 -11.29 -4.97
CA THR A 6 8.37 -10.04 -4.81
C THR A 6 7.60 -8.95 -4.07
N ARG A 7 6.31 -8.78 -4.34
CA ARG A 7 5.47 -7.78 -3.65
C ARG A 7 5.24 -8.12 -2.19
N ILE A 8 5.17 -9.43 -1.87
CA ILE A 8 5.01 -9.91 -0.50
C ILE A 8 6.32 -9.68 0.27
N GLU A 9 7.45 -10.03 -0.32
CA GLU A 9 8.77 -9.86 0.31
C GLU A 9 9.09 -8.40 0.61
N ARG A 10 8.67 -7.49 -0.26
CA ARG A 10 8.94 -6.05 -0.10
C ARG A 10 8.24 -5.40 1.09
N ILE A 11 7.11 -5.90 1.55
CA ILE A 11 6.42 -5.34 2.73
C ILE A 11 6.94 -5.92 4.05
N VAL A 12 7.71 -7.02 4.00
CA VAL A 12 8.24 -7.71 5.18
C VAL A 12 8.96 -6.77 6.15
N PRO A 13 9.88 -5.88 5.71
CA PRO A 13 10.60 -4.99 6.63
C PRO A 13 9.68 -4.05 7.42
N THR A 14 8.59 -3.58 6.82
CA THR A 14 7.61 -2.72 7.51
C THR A 14 6.82 -3.52 8.53
N VAL A 15 6.32 -4.69 8.14
CA VAL A 15 5.52 -5.55 9.02
C VAL A 15 6.35 -6.04 10.20
N GLN A 16 7.59 -6.48 9.97
CA GLN A 16 8.48 -6.92 11.05
C GLN A 16 8.77 -5.77 12.03
N TYR A 17 9.03 -4.57 11.52
CA TYR A 17 9.26 -3.42 12.38
C TYR A 17 8.07 -3.11 13.29
N ILE A 18 6.84 -3.18 12.76
CA ILE A 18 5.62 -2.99 13.58
C ILE A 18 5.53 -4.05 14.67
N LEU A 19 5.77 -5.32 14.33
CA LEU A 19 5.76 -6.43 15.28
C LEU A 19 6.83 -6.28 16.37
N GLU A 20 8.04 -5.87 16.02
CA GLU A 20 9.15 -5.62 16.96
C GLU A 20 8.83 -4.48 17.94
N GLN A 21 8.03 -3.51 17.52
CA GLN A 21 7.55 -2.43 18.39
C GLN A 21 6.31 -2.82 19.22
N GLY A 22 5.86 -4.09 19.15
CA GLY A 22 4.70 -4.59 19.89
C GLY A 22 3.35 -4.23 19.26
N GLY A 23 3.34 -3.73 18.02
CA GLY A 23 2.12 -3.44 17.28
C GLY A 23 1.52 -4.68 16.61
N THR A 24 0.22 -4.64 16.33
CA THR A 24 -0.49 -5.67 15.55
C THR A 24 -0.77 -5.15 14.15
N PRO A 25 -0.08 -5.64 13.11
CA PRO A 25 -0.32 -5.19 11.73
C PRO A 25 -1.66 -5.71 11.20
N ILE A 26 -2.47 -4.81 10.66
CA ILE A 26 -3.67 -5.13 9.87
C ILE A 26 -3.38 -4.74 8.43
N LEU A 27 -3.17 -5.72 7.57
CA LEU A 27 -2.82 -5.49 6.17
C LEU A 27 -4.07 -5.24 5.33
N ILE A 28 -4.05 -4.18 4.56
CA ILE A 28 -5.08 -3.81 3.59
C ILE A 28 -4.48 -3.89 2.20
N ALA A 29 -5.06 -4.70 1.33
CA ALA A 29 -4.58 -4.85 -0.03
C ALA A 29 -5.73 -5.06 -1.02
N HIS A 30 -5.43 -4.94 -2.30
CA HIS A 30 -6.39 -5.21 -3.37
C HIS A 30 -5.80 -6.13 -4.42
N PHE A 31 -6.67 -6.90 -5.06
CA PHE A 31 -6.33 -7.75 -6.18
C PHE A 31 -7.38 -7.63 -7.29
N GLY A 32 -6.93 -7.40 -8.52
CA GLY A 32 -7.79 -7.27 -9.68
C GLY A 32 -8.75 -6.07 -9.63
N ARG A 33 -9.89 -6.21 -10.34
CA ARG A 33 -10.92 -5.17 -10.47
C ARG A 33 -12.33 -5.74 -10.28
N PRO A 34 -12.72 -6.12 -9.08
CA PRO A 34 -14.01 -6.74 -8.77
C PRO A 34 -15.20 -5.78 -8.84
N LYS A 35 -14.98 -4.48 -8.97
CA LYS A 35 -16.03 -3.44 -9.09
C LYS A 35 -17.01 -3.43 -7.91
N GLY A 36 -16.53 -3.55 -6.69
CA GLY A 36 -17.35 -3.51 -5.49
C GLY A 36 -18.20 -4.76 -5.28
N LYS A 37 -17.78 -5.90 -5.79
CA LYS A 37 -18.47 -7.19 -5.62
C LYS A 37 -17.49 -8.25 -5.13
N VAL A 38 -17.99 -9.21 -4.37
CA VAL A 38 -17.21 -10.39 -3.98
C VAL A 38 -17.01 -11.29 -5.20
N VAL A 39 -15.75 -11.52 -5.56
CA VAL A 39 -15.32 -12.40 -6.66
C VAL A 39 -14.27 -13.36 -6.11
N LEU A 40 -14.62 -14.62 -5.91
CA LEU A 40 -13.76 -15.60 -5.23
C LEU A 40 -12.39 -15.77 -5.88
N ASP A 41 -12.30 -15.69 -7.21
CA ASP A 41 -11.03 -15.76 -7.95
C ASP A 41 -10.09 -14.57 -7.65
N LEU A 42 -10.62 -13.51 -7.07
CA LEU A 42 -9.86 -12.31 -6.66
C LEU A 42 -9.70 -12.22 -5.14
N SER A 43 -9.94 -13.32 -4.42
CA SER A 43 -9.72 -13.41 -2.97
C SER A 43 -8.22 -13.35 -2.65
N LEU A 44 -7.88 -12.64 -1.59
CA LEU A 44 -6.52 -12.59 -1.03
C LEU A 44 -6.15 -13.85 -0.25
N ARG A 45 -7.07 -14.80 -0.09
CA ARG A 45 -6.79 -16.10 0.55
C ARG A 45 -5.58 -16.80 -0.07
N VAL A 46 -5.40 -16.66 -1.38
CA VAL A 46 -4.28 -17.26 -2.12
C VAL A 46 -2.92 -16.72 -1.67
N VAL A 47 -2.88 -15.53 -1.08
CA VAL A 47 -1.65 -14.85 -0.64
C VAL A 47 -1.22 -15.30 0.76
N VAL A 48 -2.15 -15.75 1.59
CA VAL A 48 -1.90 -16.07 3.02
C VAL A 48 -0.72 -17.02 3.25
N PRO A 49 -0.60 -18.17 2.54
CA PRO A 49 0.52 -19.08 2.77
C PRO A 49 1.88 -18.43 2.49
N ALA A 50 2.02 -17.75 1.35
CA ALA A 50 3.26 -17.09 0.95
C ALA A 50 3.62 -15.93 1.90
N LEU A 51 2.61 -15.19 2.37
CA LEU A 51 2.82 -14.11 3.33
C LEU A 51 3.25 -14.64 4.70
N SER A 52 2.63 -15.73 5.17
CA SER A 52 3.02 -16.38 6.42
C SER A 52 4.45 -16.93 6.37
N GLU A 53 4.85 -17.52 5.24
CA GLU A 53 6.21 -18.00 5.01
C GLU A 53 7.22 -16.86 5.01
N ALA A 54 6.95 -15.79 4.25
CA ALA A 54 7.84 -14.64 4.14
C ALA A 54 8.04 -13.90 5.48
N LEU A 55 7.00 -13.83 6.30
CA LEU A 55 7.05 -13.18 7.62
C LEU A 55 7.58 -14.11 8.72
N GLY A 56 7.54 -15.43 8.55
CA GLY A 56 7.78 -16.40 9.62
C GLY A 56 6.76 -16.26 10.76
N ARG A 57 5.54 -15.84 10.44
CA ARG A 57 4.48 -15.48 11.41
C ARG A 57 3.12 -16.02 10.98
N LYS A 58 2.22 -16.18 11.94
CA LYS A 58 0.85 -16.60 11.67
C LYS A 58 0.03 -15.44 11.12
N VAL A 59 -0.28 -15.51 9.83
CA VAL A 59 -1.18 -14.57 9.15
C VAL A 59 -2.59 -15.13 9.10
N ARG A 60 -3.58 -14.33 9.45
CA ARG A 60 -4.99 -14.68 9.36
C ARG A 60 -5.72 -13.77 8.39
N LEU A 61 -6.44 -14.37 7.45
CA LEU A 61 -7.39 -13.66 6.58
C LEU A 61 -8.67 -13.37 7.35
N ILE A 62 -9.12 -12.12 7.30
CA ILE A 62 -10.41 -11.67 7.81
C ILE A 62 -11.32 -11.46 6.61
N GLU A 63 -12.35 -12.27 6.49
CA GLU A 63 -13.17 -12.35 5.28
C GLU A 63 -14.11 -11.16 5.09
N THR A 64 -14.53 -10.54 6.20
CA THR A 64 -15.45 -9.39 6.15
C THR A 64 -15.02 -8.29 7.12
N LEU A 65 -15.40 -7.06 6.80
CA LEU A 65 -15.12 -5.92 7.67
C LEU A 65 -15.88 -6.04 9.00
N GLU A 66 -17.09 -6.59 8.96
CA GLU A 66 -17.92 -6.86 10.15
C GLU A 66 -17.21 -7.82 11.12
N ALA A 67 -16.53 -8.85 10.61
CA ALA A 67 -15.73 -9.75 11.42
C ALA A 67 -14.51 -9.04 12.03
N ALA A 68 -13.89 -8.11 11.28
CA ALA A 68 -12.81 -7.30 11.82
C ALA A 68 -13.28 -6.36 12.94
N GLU A 69 -14.43 -5.70 12.76
CA GLU A 69 -15.04 -4.78 13.72
C GLU A 69 -15.51 -5.50 15.01
N ALA A 70 -15.99 -6.72 14.88
CA ALA A 70 -16.47 -7.51 16.01
C ALA A 70 -15.36 -7.97 16.96
N GLY A 71 -14.09 -7.94 16.52
CA GLY A 71 -12.95 -8.36 17.34
C GLY A 71 -13.07 -9.82 17.81
N THR A 72 -13.56 -10.72 16.97
CA THR A 72 -13.88 -12.10 17.33
C THR A 72 -12.66 -12.90 17.77
N ASP A 73 -12.88 -14.01 18.52
CA ASP A 73 -11.84 -14.99 18.86
C ASP A 73 -11.09 -15.53 17.63
N GLU A 74 -11.67 -15.36 16.46
CA GLU A 74 -11.01 -15.65 15.18
C GLU A 74 -9.78 -14.78 14.92
N ILE A 75 -9.71 -13.57 15.48
CA ILE A 75 -8.57 -12.67 15.40
C ILE A 75 -7.53 -13.01 16.48
N ALA A 76 -7.98 -13.58 17.59
CA ALA A 76 -7.12 -13.94 18.70
C ALA A 76 -6.06 -14.98 18.30
N GLY A 77 -4.80 -14.69 18.62
CA GLY A 77 -3.66 -15.58 18.39
C GLY A 77 -3.11 -15.58 16.95
N ALA A 78 -3.47 -14.61 16.12
CA ALA A 78 -2.73 -14.28 14.90
C ALA A 78 -1.71 -13.16 15.20
N ASP A 79 -0.53 -13.25 14.59
CA ASP A 79 0.49 -12.19 14.69
C ASP A 79 0.19 -11.05 13.73
N VAL A 80 -0.39 -11.37 12.58
CA VAL A 80 -0.68 -10.43 11.48
C VAL A 80 -2.07 -10.73 10.94
N LEU A 81 -2.86 -9.68 10.73
CA LEU A 81 -4.18 -9.76 10.12
C LEU A 81 -4.11 -9.28 8.67
N LEU A 82 -4.82 -9.96 7.77
CA LEU A 82 -5.00 -9.55 6.39
C LEU A 82 -6.50 -9.39 6.13
N LEU A 83 -6.96 -8.19 5.80
CA LEU A 83 -8.33 -8.01 5.35
C LEU A 83 -8.50 -8.61 3.96
N GLU A 84 -9.68 -9.18 3.69
CA GLU A 84 -10.04 -9.62 2.35
C GLU A 84 -10.02 -8.44 1.38
N ASN A 85 -9.89 -8.73 0.10
CA ASN A 85 -9.74 -7.77 -0.97
C ASN A 85 -10.63 -6.53 -0.77
N ILE A 86 -10.00 -5.41 -0.44
CA ILE A 86 -10.69 -4.17 -0.08
C ILE A 86 -11.59 -3.65 -1.21
N ARG A 87 -11.30 -4.02 -2.46
CA ARG A 87 -12.12 -3.67 -3.63
C ARG A 87 -13.41 -4.48 -3.77
N PHE A 88 -13.66 -5.43 -2.88
CA PHE A 88 -14.99 -6.05 -2.79
C PHE A 88 -16.03 -5.07 -2.23
N TYR A 89 -15.58 -4.00 -1.57
CA TYR A 89 -16.44 -2.96 -1.04
C TYR A 89 -16.60 -1.81 -2.05
N PRO A 90 -17.86 -1.44 -2.39
CA PRO A 90 -18.14 -0.35 -3.35
C PRO A 90 -17.58 1.01 -2.94
N GLY A 91 -17.39 1.23 -1.63
CA GLY A 91 -16.86 2.47 -1.07
C GLY A 91 -15.38 2.70 -1.32
N GLU A 92 -14.59 1.64 -1.55
CA GLU A 92 -13.15 1.74 -1.72
C GLU A 92 -12.75 2.66 -2.88
N GLU A 93 -13.17 2.33 -4.11
CA GLU A 93 -12.77 3.08 -5.30
C GLU A 93 -13.49 4.43 -5.43
N LYS A 94 -14.53 4.68 -4.61
CA LYS A 94 -15.26 5.95 -4.55
C LYS A 94 -14.67 6.93 -3.53
N ASN A 95 -13.65 6.52 -2.80
CA ASN A 95 -13.11 7.29 -1.67
C ASN A 95 -14.20 7.66 -0.65
N ASP A 96 -15.08 6.71 -0.32
CA ASP A 96 -16.24 6.91 0.53
C ASP A 96 -15.81 7.19 1.98
N PRO A 97 -16.21 8.34 2.56
CA PRO A 97 -15.80 8.69 3.92
C PRO A 97 -16.35 7.74 4.99
N ALA A 98 -17.59 7.28 4.85
CA ALA A 98 -18.17 6.36 5.83
C ALA A 98 -17.47 4.99 5.82
N PHE A 99 -17.07 4.53 4.64
CA PHE A 99 -16.26 3.33 4.53
C PHE A 99 -14.86 3.52 5.14
N ALA A 100 -14.24 4.69 4.93
CA ALA A 100 -12.95 5.01 5.53
C ALA A 100 -13.03 5.12 7.07
N GLU A 101 -14.12 5.65 7.63
CA GLU A 101 -14.35 5.69 9.08
C GLU A 101 -14.41 4.30 9.68
N ARG A 102 -15.04 3.34 9.00
CA ARG A 102 -15.06 1.93 9.44
C ARG A 102 -13.65 1.34 9.46
N LEU A 103 -12.85 1.60 8.42
CA LEU A 103 -11.45 1.16 8.37
C LEU A 103 -10.62 1.82 9.48
N ALA A 104 -10.83 3.10 9.74
CA ALA A 104 -10.14 3.83 10.80
C ALA A 104 -10.44 3.27 12.20
N GLY A 105 -11.64 2.73 12.41
CA GLY A 105 -12.01 2.06 13.66
C GLY A 105 -11.24 0.78 13.98
N LEU A 106 -10.47 0.25 13.03
CA LEU A 106 -9.71 -0.98 13.19
C LEU A 106 -8.29 -0.77 13.75
N GLY A 107 -7.79 0.45 13.78
CA GLY A 107 -6.40 0.70 14.17
C GLY A 107 -6.12 2.13 14.62
N ASP A 108 -4.94 2.34 15.20
CA ASP A 108 -4.54 3.60 15.80
C ASP A 108 -3.67 4.47 14.87
N VAL A 109 -3.00 3.84 13.92
CA VAL A 109 -2.05 4.50 12.99
C VAL A 109 -2.23 3.92 11.60
N TYR A 110 -2.25 4.79 10.58
CA TYR A 110 -2.23 4.40 9.19
C TYR A 110 -0.81 4.43 8.62
N CYS A 111 -0.35 3.31 8.08
CA CYS A 111 0.95 3.20 7.42
C CYS A 111 0.75 2.93 5.93
N ASN A 112 1.13 3.88 5.07
CA ASN A 112 1.11 3.65 3.62
C ASN A 112 2.45 3.08 3.16
N ASP A 113 2.42 1.84 2.67
CA ASP A 113 3.58 1.14 2.13
C ASP A 113 3.38 0.68 0.69
N ALA A 114 2.43 1.31 -0.03
CA ALA A 114 2.05 0.97 -1.39
C ALA A 114 2.24 2.16 -2.34
N PHE A 115 3.51 2.48 -2.69
CA PHE A 115 3.85 3.59 -3.57
C PHE A 115 3.05 3.58 -4.88
N SER A 116 2.91 2.42 -5.52
CA SER A 116 2.18 2.26 -6.78
C SER A 116 0.67 2.57 -6.70
N ALA A 117 0.09 2.56 -5.50
CA ALA A 117 -1.31 2.88 -5.25
C ALA A 117 -1.52 4.28 -4.64
N ALA A 118 -0.46 4.93 -4.14
CA ALA A 118 -0.53 6.19 -3.40
C ALA A 118 -1.09 7.37 -4.21
N HIS A 119 -1.04 7.30 -5.54
CA HIS A 119 -1.59 8.33 -6.44
C HIS A 119 -3.12 8.26 -6.59
N ARG A 120 -3.79 7.28 -6.01
CA ARG A 120 -5.23 7.07 -6.14
C ARG A 120 -5.97 7.66 -4.95
N ALA A 121 -7.02 8.43 -5.20
CA ALA A 121 -7.96 8.87 -4.18
C ALA A 121 -8.97 7.72 -3.90
N HIS A 122 -8.56 6.74 -3.11
CA HIS A 122 -9.39 5.63 -2.64
C HIS A 122 -9.54 5.70 -1.11
N ALA A 123 -10.57 5.08 -0.56
CA ALA A 123 -10.86 5.13 0.86
C ALA A 123 -9.68 4.61 1.71
N SER A 124 -9.05 3.50 1.30
CA SER A 124 -7.90 2.92 2.00
C SER A 124 -6.57 3.66 1.79
N THR A 125 -6.51 4.69 0.95
CA THR A 125 -5.31 5.49 0.69
C THR A 125 -5.46 6.94 1.12
N GLU A 126 -6.46 7.64 0.61
CA GLU A 126 -6.63 9.08 0.83
C GLU A 126 -7.52 9.39 2.02
N ALA A 127 -8.77 8.89 2.06
CA ALA A 127 -9.69 9.22 3.13
C ALA A 127 -9.22 8.66 4.49
N LEU A 128 -8.72 7.41 4.53
CA LEU A 128 -8.19 6.80 5.76
C LEU A 128 -6.99 7.59 6.32
N ALA A 129 -6.09 8.07 5.45
CA ALA A 129 -4.93 8.86 5.86
C ALA A 129 -5.28 10.21 6.49
N ARG A 130 -6.50 10.71 6.29
CA ARG A 130 -7.01 11.94 6.93
C ARG A 130 -7.62 11.69 8.31
N LEU A 131 -7.99 10.45 8.59
CA LEU A 131 -8.70 10.09 9.83
C LEU A 131 -7.74 9.62 10.94
N LEU A 132 -6.57 9.12 10.59
CA LEU A 132 -5.59 8.59 11.53
C LEU A 132 -4.24 9.30 11.40
N PRO A 133 -3.40 9.30 12.46
CA PRO A 133 -1.99 9.60 12.30
C PRO A 133 -1.40 8.74 11.19
N ALA A 134 -0.81 9.38 10.18
CA ALA A 134 -0.35 8.71 8.98
C ALA A 134 1.18 8.74 8.83
N CYS A 135 1.76 7.63 8.39
CA CYS A 135 3.19 7.53 8.12
C CYS A 135 3.46 6.74 6.83
N ALA A 136 4.68 6.86 6.31
CA ALA A 136 5.18 6.02 5.24
C ALA A 136 5.81 4.75 5.84
N GLY A 137 5.55 3.60 5.21
CA GLY A 137 6.28 2.38 5.50
C GLY A 137 7.67 2.39 4.88
N ARG A 138 8.49 1.37 5.18
CA ARG A 138 9.89 1.30 4.73
C ARG A 138 10.03 1.14 3.23
N LEU A 139 9.10 0.44 2.57
CA LEU A 139 9.09 0.35 1.11
C LEU A 139 8.77 1.72 0.48
N MET A 140 7.75 2.40 0.98
CA MET A 140 7.41 3.76 0.55
C MET A 140 8.59 4.71 0.77
N GLN A 141 9.25 4.65 1.93
CA GLN A 141 10.44 5.43 2.24
C GLN A 141 11.56 5.19 1.24
N ALA A 142 11.86 3.93 0.90
CA ALA A 142 12.89 3.59 -0.07
C ALA A 142 12.59 4.13 -1.47
N GLU A 143 11.34 4.04 -1.91
CA GLU A 143 10.90 4.60 -3.20
C GLU A 143 11.04 6.14 -3.23
N LEU A 144 10.63 6.82 -2.15
CA LEU A 144 10.76 8.28 -2.03
C LEU A 144 12.23 8.71 -2.02
N GLN A 145 13.10 8.02 -1.29
CA GLN A 145 14.54 8.30 -1.24
C GLN A 145 15.20 8.08 -2.61
N ALA A 146 14.83 7.02 -3.32
CA ALA A 146 15.33 6.76 -4.66
C ALA A 146 14.93 7.88 -5.65
N LEU A 147 13.68 8.35 -5.57
CA LEU A 147 13.21 9.47 -6.38
C LEU A 147 13.91 10.78 -6.01
N GLU A 148 14.08 11.05 -4.75
CA GLU A 148 14.78 12.24 -4.28
C GLU A 148 16.24 12.26 -4.78
N SER A 149 16.96 11.16 -4.61
CA SER A 149 18.34 11.00 -5.10
C SER A 149 18.42 11.19 -6.62
N ALA A 150 17.48 10.60 -7.37
CA ALA A 150 17.46 10.70 -8.84
C ALA A 150 17.07 12.09 -9.34
N LEU A 151 16.24 12.85 -8.60
CA LEU A 151 15.67 14.11 -9.09
C LEU A 151 16.32 15.35 -8.47
N SER A 152 16.81 15.29 -7.22
CA SER A 152 17.29 16.47 -6.49
C SER A 152 18.80 16.64 -6.60
N ALA A 153 19.56 15.55 -6.47
CA ALA A 153 21.03 15.57 -6.52
C ALA A 153 21.58 14.35 -7.27
N PRO A 154 21.26 14.19 -8.57
CA PRO A 154 21.68 13.00 -9.28
C PRO A 154 23.20 12.95 -9.50
N GLU A 155 23.79 11.77 -9.28
CA GLU A 155 25.18 11.51 -9.67
C GLU A 155 25.31 11.54 -11.20
N ARG A 156 26.38 12.14 -11.72
CA ARG A 156 26.61 12.25 -13.16
C ARG A 156 27.43 11.07 -13.69
N PRO A 157 27.17 10.63 -14.94
CA PRO A 157 26.23 11.17 -15.93
C PRO A 157 24.77 10.78 -15.69
N VAL A 158 23.83 11.70 -15.95
CA VAL A 158 22.38 11.48 -15.83
C VAL A 158 21.77 11.25 -17.20
N GLY A 159 21.06 10.15 -17.35
CA GLY A 159 20.25 9.84 -18.51
C GLY A 159 18.78 9.67 -18.13
N ALA A 160 17.87 10.30 -18.85
CA ALA A 160 16.43 10.08 -18.68
C ALA A 160 15.84 9.44 -19.93
N VAL A 161 15.16 8.31 -19.77
CA VAL A 161 14.40 7.65 -20.83
C VAL A 161 12.92 7.87 -20.57
N VAL A 162 12.24 8.58 -21.49
CA VAL A 162 10.82 8.86 -21.39
C VAL A 162 10.09 8.21 -22.55
N GLY A 163 9.24 7.23 -22.25
CA GLY A 163 8.44 6.49 -23.22
C GLY A 163 6.95 6.47 -22.87
N GLY A 164 6.13 5.96 -23.79
CA GLY A 164 4.69 5.74 -23.60
C GLY A 164 3.82 6.32 -24.70
N ALA A 165 2.57 5.86 -24.77
CA ALA A 165 1.64 6.11 -25.88
C ALA A 165 1.14 7.57 -26.02
N LYS A 166 1.26 8.40 -24.97
CA LYS A 166 0.79 9.79 -24.97
C LYS A 166 1.89 10.73 -24.49
N VAL A 167 2.75 11.18 -25.41
CA VAL A 167 3.83 12.13 -25.13
C VAL A 167 3.28 13.47 -24.60
N SER A 168 2.12 13.92 -25.10
CA SER A 168 1.48 15.17 -24.69
C SER A 168 1.23 15.29 -23.18
N THR A 169 0.95 14.19 -22.48
CA THR A 169 0.74 14.18 -21.03
C THR A 169 2.03 14.26 -20.20
N LYS A 170 3.19 14.23 -20.87
CA LYS A 170 4.52 14.19 -20.22
C LYS A 170 5.37 15.41 -20.55
N ILE A 171 4.84 16.36 -21.33
CA ILE A 171 5.57 17.57 -21.77
C ILE A 171 6.05 18.37 -20.56
N ASP A 172 5.20 18.58 -19.57
CA ASP A 172 5.55 19.34 -18.36
C ASP A 172 6.64 18.63 -17.55
N LEU A 173 6.58 17.29 -17.44
CA LEU A 173 7.62 16.50 -16.81
C LEU A 173 8.96 16.64 -17.55
N LEU A 174 8.94 16.53 -18.88
CA LEU A 174 10.14 16.69 -19.71
C LEU A 174 10.74 18.08 -19.57
N GLN A 175 9.91 19.12 -19.60
CA GLN A 175 10.36 20.50 -19.40
C GLN A 175 10.99 20.71 -18.03
N ASN A 176 10.41 20.12 -16.97
CA ASN A 176 10.96 20.18 -15.63
C ASN A 176 12.29 19.44 -15.50
N LEU A 177 12.43 18.28 -16.12
CA LEU A 177 13.68 17.51 -16.13
C LEU A 177 14.81 18.28 -16.86
N VAL A 178 14.51 18.92 -18.00
CA VAL A 178 15.48 19.71 -18.77
C VAL A 178 15.85 21.01 -18.06
N ARG A 179 14.91 21.66 -17.36
CA ARG A 179 15.12 22.93 -16.64
C ARG A 179 15.87 22.79 -15.33
N ARG A 180 15.91 21.62 -14.72
CA ARG A 180 16.66 21.38 -13.48
C ARG A 180 18.15 21.44 -13.77
N LYS A 181 18.71 22.68 -13.67
CA LYS A 181 20.16 22.87 -13.60
C LYS A 181 20.68 22.20 -12.33
N PRO A 182 21.73 21.38 -12.41
CA PRO A 182 22.37 20.88 -11.20
C PRO A 182 22.98 22.07 -10.45
N GLY A 183 22.60 22.24 -9.17
CA GLY A 183 23.26 23.19 -8.29
C GLY A 183 22.47 24.41 -7.84
N ALA A 184 21.14 24.44 -7.99
CA ALA A 184 20.29 25.40 -7.30
C ALA A 184 19.67 24.77 -6.04
N ALA A 185 20.52 24.43 -5.06
CA ALA A 185 20.11 24.31 -3.67
C ALA A 185 20.29 25.72 -3.09
N GLY A 186 19.17 26.44 -2.88
CA GLY A 186 19.07 27.65 -2.09
C GLY A 186 18.36 27.32 -0.79
#